data_cba23eb7503ecbc3bcb90a2b3be038b0
#
_entry.id   cba23eb7503ecbc3bcb90a2b3be038b0
#
_cell.length_a   1.000
_cell.length_b   1.000
_cell.length_c   1.000
_cell.angle_alpha   90.00
_cell.angle_beta   90.00
_cell.angle_gamma   90.00
#
_symmetry.space_group_name_H-M   'P 1'
#
loop_
_entity.id
_entity.type
_entity.pdbx_description
1 polymer ?
#
loop_
_entity_poly.entity_id
_entity_poly.type
_entity_poly.pdbx_seq_one_letter_code
_entity_poly.pdbx_strand_id
1 'polypeptide(L)'
;IEAQATGRVFDKGPHVVGLKGYIGHTMAACGVIETIMTLYMMQEGFIAPTLNLEDIDERCAMIRHVQNLVELKTNTAAIQNFAFGGVNTSLLIRKWA
;
A
#
# COMPACT_ATOMS: atom_id res chain seq x y z
N ILE A 1 2.71 6.88 12.93
CA ILE A 1 1.82 7.97 12.48
C ILE A 1 1.00 7.52 11.26
N GLU A 2 1.63 7.02 10.19
CA GLU A 2 0.92 6.62 8.95
C GLU A 2 -0.12 5.54 9.20
N ALA A 3 0.24 4.48 9.91
CA ALA A 3 -0.68 3.39 10.22
C ALA A 3 -1.88 3.88 11.05
N GLN A 4 -1.63 4.79 11.99
CA GLN A 4 -2.68 5.38 12.81
C GLN A 4 -3.64 6.23 11.96
N ALA A 5 -3.11 7.04 11.07
CA ALA A 5 -3.93 7.87 10.18
C ALA A 5 -4.77 7.00 9.22
N THR A 6 -4.15 5.98 8.64
CA THR A 6 -4.83 5.03 7.76
C THR A 6 -5.94 4.28 8.49
N GLY A 7 -5.66 3.85 9.72
CA GLY A 7 -6.66 3.17 10.55
C GLY A 7 -7.84 4.04 10.92
N ARG A 8 -7.62 5.34 11.14
CA ARG A 8 -8.71 6.28 11.43
C ARG A 8 -9.64 6.49 10.24
N VAL A 9 -9.09 6.48 9.03
CA VAL A 9 -9.88 6.73 7.82
C VAL A 9 -10.58 5.48 7.32
N PHE A 10 -9.87 4.35 7.30
CA PHE A 10 -10.33 3.13 6.63
C PHE A 10 -10.60 1.96 7.59
N ASP A 11 -10.21 2.08 8.85
CA ASP A 11 -10.22 0.97 9.80
C ASP A 11 -9.40 -0.21 9.25
N LYS A 12 -9.82 -1.43 9.42
CA LYS A 12 -9.16 -2.62 8.85
C LYS A 12 -9.79 -3.07 7.52
N GLY A 13 -10.42 -2.15 6.78
CA GLY A 13 -11.05 -2.46 5.52
C GLY A 13 -10.07 -2.87 4.41
N PRO A 14 -9.19 -1.97 3.98
CA PRO A 14 -8.26 -2.27 2.89
C PRO A 14 -7.03 -3.04 3.38
N HIS A 15 -6.46 -3.83 2.48
CA HIS A 15 -5.15 -4.42 2.68
C HIS A 15 -4.08 -3.34 2.46
N VAL A 16 -3.08 -3.28 3.32
CA VAL A 16 -2.01 -2.27 3.27
C VAL A 16 -0.67 -2.94 3.04
N VAL A 17 0.03 -2.48 2.03
CA VAL A 17 1.30 -3.08 1.59
C VAL A 17 2.34 -1.99 1.37
N GLY A 18 3.56 -2.24 1.83
CA GLY A 18 4.73 -1.46 1.45
C GLY A 18 5.53 -2.19 0.39
N LEU A 19 5.73 -1.57 -0.76
CA LEU A 19 6.38 -2.21 -1.91
C LEU A 19 7.88 -1.91 -2.01
N LYS A 20 8.39 -1.01 -1.18
CA LYS A 20 9.80 -0.61 -1.23
C LYS A 20 10.77 -1.73 -0.84
N GLY A 21 10.31 -2.75 -0.15
CA GLY A 21 11.13 -3.91 0.17
C GLY A 21 11.62 -4.68 -1.06
N TYR A 22 10.91 -4.59 -2.18
CA TYR A 22 11.27 -5.28 -3.43
C TYR A 22 12.32 -4.55 -4.25
N ILE A 23 12.24 -3.21 -4.29
CA ILE A 23 13.03 -2.38 -5.20
C ILE A 23 13.75 -1.22 -4.52
N GLY A 24 13.56 -1.03 -3.24
CA GLY A 24 14.12 0.10 -2.50
C GLY A 24 13.33 1.39 -2.72
N HIS A 25 13.85 2.46 -2.16
CA HIS A 25 13.27 3.80 -2.29
C HIS A 25 13.82 4.47 -3.56
N THR A 26 12.98 4.60 -4.58
CA THR A 26 13.38 5.14 -5.88
C THR A 26 13.19 6.66 -5.99
N MET A 27 13.11 7.35 -4.88
CA MET A 27 13.01 8.81 -4.79
C MET A 27 11.80 9.36 -5.57
N ALA A 28 12.03 10.21 -6.56
CA ALA A 28 10.95 10.82 -7.34
C ALA A 28 10.10 9.83 -8.13
N ALA A 29 10.64 8.66 -8.44
CA ALA A 29 9.92 7.63 -9.20
C ALA A 29 9.06 6.71 -8.35
N CYS A 30 9.11 6.80 -7.01
CA CYS A 30 8.38 5.91 -6.10
C CYS A 30 6.89 5.80 -6.42
N GLY A 31 6.22 6.94 -6.51
CA GLY A 31 4.78 6.97 -6.75
C GLY A 31 4.38 6.34 -8.08
N VAL A 32 5.16 6.58 -9.13
CA VAL A 32 4.90 6.01 -10.45
C VAL A 32 5.11 4.50 -10.45
N ILE A 33 6.20 4.03 -9.88
CA ILE A 33 6.52 2.60 -9.83
C ILE A 33 5.49 1.87 -8.96
N GLU A 34 5.15 2.41 -7.80
CA GLU A 34 4.12 1.83 -6.94
C GLU A 34 2.76 1.78 -7.62
N THR A 35 2.42 2.81 -8.40
CA THR A 35 1.19 2.83 -9.20
C THR A 35 1.19 1.73 -10.24
N ILE A 36 2.28 1.55 -10.98
CA ILE A 36 2.41 0.50 -12.00
C ILE A 36 2.28 -0.89 -11.35
N MET A 37 2.98 -1.11 -10.25
CA MET A 37 2.90 -2.38 -9.52
C MET A 37 1.48 -2.65 -9.02
N THR A 38 0.81 -1.62 -8.51
CA THR A 38 -0.56 -1.72 -8.03
C THR A 38 -1.53 -2.06 -9.16
N LEU A 39 -1.39 -1.40 -10.30
CA LEU A 39 -2.21 -1.70 -11.49
C LEU A 39 -2.02 -3.14 -11.96
N TYR A 40 -0.79 -3.62 -11.94
CA TYR A 40 -0.48 -5.01 -12.28
C TYR A 40 -1.16 -5.98 -11.32
N MET A 41 -1.07 -5.73 -10.02
CA MET A 41 -1.74 -6.56 -9.01
C MET A 41 -3.25 -6.56 -9.20
N MET A 42 -3.84 -5.41 -9.49
CA MET A 42 -5.28 -5.30 -9.76
C MET A 42 -5.67 -6.10 -11.00
N GLN A 43 -4.86 -6.05 -12.06
CA GLN A 43 -5.11 -6.78 -13.29
C GLN A 43 -5.02 -8.29 -13.10
N GLU A 44 -4.01 -8.75 -12.36
CA GLU A 44 -3.75 -10.18 -12.15
C GLU A 44 -4.55 -10.78 -10.98
N GLY A 45 -5.15 -9.96 -10.15
CA GLY A 45 -6.02 -10.43 -9.06
C GLY A 45 -5.27 -10.97 -7.85
N PHE A 46 -4.20 -10.31 -7.44
CA PHE A 46 -3.47 -10.66 -6.23
C PHE A 46 -2.97 -9.41 -5.50
N ILE A 47 -2.58 -9.60 -4.24
CA ILE A 47 -1.91 -8.59 -3.45
C ILE A 47 -0.60 -9.20 -2.94
N ALA A 48 0.52 -8.60 -3.34
CA ALA A 48 1.83 -9.02 -2.90
C ALA A 48 2.02 -8.69 -1.42
N PRO A 49 2.75 -9.51 -0.66
CA PRO A 49 3.03 -9.19 0.74
C PRO A 49 4.04 -8.05 0.85
N THR A 50 4.02 -7.38 2.00
CA THR A 50 5.11 -6.49 2.39
C THR A 50 6.34 -7.36 2.66
N LEU A 51 7.35 -7.26 1.81
CA LEU A 51 8.53 -8.12 1.86
C LEU A 51 9.27 -7.96 3.19
N ASN A 52 9.62 -9.09 3.79
CA ASN A 52 10.35 -9.16 5.06
C ASN A 52 9.58 -8.68 6.29
N LEU A 53 8.29 -8.48 6.18
CA LEU A 53 7.46 -8.16 7.34
C LEU A 53 7.11 -9.44 8.10
N GLU A 54 7.82 -9.68 9.20
CA GLU A 54 7.61 -10.85 10.05
C GLU A 54 6.83 -10.47 11.31
N ASP A 55 7.29 -9.44 12.01
CA ASP A 55 6.69 -8.98 13.26
C ASP A 55 6.08 -7.60 13.07
N ILE A 56 4.78 -7.50 13.32
CA ILE A 56 4.05 -6.24 13.22
C ILE A 56 4.13 -5.52 14.57
N ASP A 57 4.64 -4.28 14.55
CA ASP A 57 4.66 -3.43 15.73
C ASP A 57 3.23 -3.17 16.20
N GLU A 58 3.00 -3.32 17.50
CA GLU A 58 1.67 -3.11 18.11
C GLU A 58 1.11 -1.72 17.80
N ARG A 59 1.97 -0.72 17.67
CA ARG A 59 1.57 0.65 17.33
C ARG A 59 1.05 0.78 15.90
N CYS A 60 1.25 -0.23 15.07
CA CYS A 60 0.81 -0.28 13.68
C CYS A 60 -0.23 -1.37 13.43
N ALA A 61 -0.72 -2.02 14.48
CA ALA A 61 -1.62 -3.18 14.35
C ALA A 61 -3.06 -2.84 13.97
N MET A 62 -3.41 -1.53 13.92
CA MET A 62 -4.78 -1.10 13.61
C MET A 62 -5.15 -1.18 12.13
N ILE A 63 -4.20 -1.51 11.26
CA ILE A 63 -4.44 -1.68 9.82
C ILE A 63 -4.20 -3.13 9.41
N ARG A 64 -4.71 -3.50 8.24
CA ARG A 64 -4.57 -4.85 7.71
C ARG A 64 -3.27 -4.97 6.91
N HIS A 65 -2.22 -5.42 7.56
CA HIS A 65 -0.95 -5.71 6.90
C HIS A 65 -1.04 -6.99 6.07
N VAL A 66 -0.25 -7.07 5.01
CA VAL A 66 -0.17 -8.25 4.16
C VAL A 66 1.19 -8.90 4.35
N GLN A 67 1.21 -10.06 5.00
CA GLN A 67 2.44 -10.82 5.27
C GLN A 67 2.63 -11.99 4.30
N ASN A 68 1.55 -12.46 3.70
CA ASN A 68 1.55 -13.52 2.71
C ASN A 68 0.74 -13.09 1.50
N LEU A 69 1.06 -13.61 0.33
CA LEU A 69 0.33 -13.29 -0.89
C LEU A 69 -1.16 -13.60 -0.72
N VAL A 70 -2.00 -12.67 -1.12
CA VAL A 70 -3.47 -12.79 -1.07
C VAL A 70 -3.99 -12.81 -2.49
N GLU A 71 -4.79 -13.82 -2.82
CA GLU A 71 -5.53 -13.84 -4.08
C GLU A 71 -6.85 -13.07 -3.88
N LEU A 72 -6.91 -11.89 -4.48
CA LEU A 72 -8.07 -11.02 -4.35
C LEU A 72 -8.16 -10.10 -5.56
N LYS A 73 -9.33 -10.07 -6.19
CA LYS A 73 -9.62 -9.07 -7.22
C LYS A 73 -10.02 -7.77 -6.55
N THR A 74 -9.26 -6.72 -6.82
CA THR A 74 -9.55 -5.38 -6.31
C THR A 74 -9.90 -4.46 -7.47
N ASN A 75 -10.84 -3.56 -7.23
CA ASN A 75 -11.28 -2.57 -8.23
C ASN A 75 -10.82 -1.16 -7.89
N THR A 76 -10.38 -0.95 -6.66
CA THR A 76 -9.97 0.37 -6.18
C THR A 76 -8.71 0.22 -5.34
N ALA A 77 -7.79 1.16 -5.52
CA ALA A 77 -6.57 1.21 -4.72
C ALA A 77 -6.19 2.66 -4.44
N ALA A 78 -5.47 2.87 -3.36
CA ALA A 78 -4.89 4.16 -3.01
C ALA A 78 -3.39 4.03 -2.90
N ILE A 79 -2.66 4.95 -3.52
CA ILE A 79 -1.22 5.07 -3.41
C ILE A 79 -0.94 6.30 -2.56
N GLN A 80 -0.30 6.12 -1.41
CA GLN A 80 -0.02 7.18 -0.46
C GLN A 80 1.46 7.47 -0.41
N ASN A 81 1.80 8.75 -0.37
CA ASN A 81 3.18 9.21 -0.24
C ASN A 81 3.27 10.31 0.81
N PHE A 82 4.25 10.17 1.68
CA PHE A 82 4.54 11.14 2.75
C PHE A 82 5.98 11.62 2.56
N ALA A 83 6.12 12.79 1.97
CA ALA A 83 7.42 13.32 1.59
C ALA A 83 8.00 14.23 2.66
N PHE A 84 9.32 14.43 2.59
CA PHE A 84 10.00 15.40 3.41
C PHE A 84 9.43 16.81 3.18
N GLY A 85 9.36 17.61 4.22
CA GLY A 85 8.76 18.94 4.14
C GLY A 85 7.24 18.96 4.35
N GLY A 86 6.65 17.83 4.69
CA GLY A 86 5.23 17.75 5.04
C GLY A 86 4.28 17.65 3.84
N VAL A 87 4.79 17.32 2.66
CA VAL A 87 3.96 17.11 1.48
C VAL A 87 3.41 15.69 1.53
N ASN A 88 2.11 15.56 1.73
CA ASN A 88 1.42 14.28 1.77
C ASN A 88 0.47 14.18 0.59
N THR A 89 0.51 13.06 -0.12
CA THR A 89 -0.34 12.83 -1.29
C THR A 89 -1.04 11.49 -1.18
N SER A 90 -2.23 11.43 -1.75
CA SER A 90 -2.98 10.18 -1.89
C SER A 90 -3.59 10.16 -3.29
N LEU A 91 -3.21 9.16 -4.08
CA LEU A 91 -3.79 8.93 -5.39
C LEU A 91 -4.75 7.76 -5.30
N LEU A 92 -6.02 8.04 -5.57
CA LEU A 92 -7.05 7.01 -5.61
C LEU A 92 -7.29 6.60 -7.06
N ILE A 93 -7.16 5.31 -7.34
CA ILE A 93 -7.44 4.75 -8.67
C ILE A 93 -8.55 3.72 -8.58
N ARG A 94 -9.35 3.66 -9.63
CA ARG A 94 -10.44 2.70 -9.74
C ARG A 94 -10.44 2.09 -11.15
N LYS A 95 -10.66 0.79 -11.20
CA LYS A 95 -10.77 0.08 -12.48
C LYS A 95 -11.99 0.61 -13.23
N TRP A 96 -11.77 0.99 -14.48
CA TRP A 96 -12.86 1.43 -15.35
C TRP A 96 -13.71 0.23 -15.78
N ALA A 97 -14.96 0.24 -15.40
CA ALA A 97 -15.97 -0.76 -15.73
C ALA A 97 -15.47 -2.16 -16.10
#